data_572d4b1e300c85460a0f6a0b6e0f9e11
#
_entry.id   572d4b1e300c85460a0f6a0b6e0f9e11
#
_cell.length_a   1.000
_cell.length_b   1.000
_cell.length_c   1.000
_cell.angle_alpha   90.00
_cell.angle_beta   90.00
_cell.angle_gamma   90.00
#
_symmetry.space_group_name_H-M   'P 1'
#
loop_
_entity.id
_entity.type
_entity.pdbx_description
1 polymer ?
#
loop_
_entity_poly.entity_id
_entity_poly.type
_entity_poly.pdbx_seq_one_letter_code
_entity_poly.pdbx_strand_id
1 'polypeptide(L)'
;MSDQLKAFARPDGRWGLRNHVLILPLHSALSATARKIADASIGAVGVSHDWSGEVDGDFARITKTISGFAANPNNFATIFLTIGTPHELAIIEVAKKIGLARAEVLNVAEYGSMAKIADIGLAMANSLVKEANLQARVSAPWSAIILGQECGGSDALSGITANPALGVASDRLVELGAASVLGETTEILGAEHLLAARAITPEIGAQIIETVARYERSINYEGIDMRGAQPSRGNIEGGLTTLEEKSLGAAKKAGSAQFSGVLEYADQVPNSGLYFMDTPGHDTEQLTGFGAGGINIIVFTTGRGTPTGSAIVPTIKVATNSTMANAIPDLIDLNAGTIADGLKTLAQVGGELFDLILEVANGKTTKAENGLHHEFSLSRMYNTVIR
;
A
#
# COMPACT_ATOMS: atom_id res chain seq x y z
N MET A 1 2.82 6.63 28.22
CA MET A 1 2.24 6.12 26.96
C MET A 1 3.23 6.07 25.78
N SER A 2 4.45 6.60 25.90
CA SER A 2 5.46 6.61 24.81
C SER A 2 6.25 5.31 24.62
N ASP A 3 6.13 4.31 25.48
CA ASP A 3 6.91 3.06 25.40
C ASP A 3 6.23 1.93 24.62
N GLN A 4 5.03 2.16 24.08
CA GLN A 4 4.26 1.12 23.38
C GLN A 4 4.66 0.95 21.91
N LEU A 5 5.16 1.97 21.23
CA LEU A 5 5.55 1.92 19.83
C LEU A 5 7.07 2.10 19.69
N LYS A 6 7.69 1.17 18.96
CA LYS A 6 9.11 1.22 18.59
C LYS A 6 9.27 1.10 17.09
N ALA A 7 10.04 2.01 16.49
CA ALA A 7 10.27 2.08 15.06
C ALA A 7 11.72 2.46 14.73
N PHE A 8 12.07 2.41 13.45
CA PHE A 8 13.37 2.84 12.94
C PHE A 8 13.31 4.32 12.56
N ALA A 9 14.05 5.17 13.28
CA ALA A 9 14.17 6.58 12.92
C ALA A 9 14.94 6.75 11.61
N ARG A 10 14.46 7.63 10.72
CA ARG A 10 15.12 7.99 9.47
C ARG A 10 15.79 9.38 9.58
N PRO A 11 16.84 9.65 8.80
CA PRO A 11 17.55 10.94 8.87
C PRO A 11 16.68 12.17 8.59
N ASP A 12 15.62 11.99 7.82
CA ASP A 12 14.66 13.04 7.44
C ASP A 12 13.50 13.22 8.43
N GLY A 13 13.54 12.50 9.58
CA GLY A 13 12.52 12.55 10.62
C GLY A 13 11.34 11.61 10.43
N ARG A 14 11.26 10.87 9.30
CA ARG A 14 10.25 9.83 9.11
C ARG A 14 10.59 8.56 9.88
N TRP A 15 9.65 7.62 9.93
CA TRP A 15 9.75 6.40 10.72
C TRP A 15 9.45 5.15 9.89
N GLY A 16 10.37 4.19 9.91
CA GLY A 16 10.16 2.88 9.30
C GLY A 16 9.66 1.85 10.30
N LEU A 17 8.64 1.08 9.93
CA LEU A 17 8.17 -0.08 10.68
C LEU A 17 8.88 -1.37 10.24
N ARG A 18 9.66 -1.29 9.18
CA ARG A 18 10.56 -2.31 8.66
C ARG A 18 11.91 -1.66 8.32
N ASN A 19 12.87 -2.50 7.97
CA ASN A 19 14.24 -2.05 7.68
C ASN A 19 14.79 -2.80 6.45
N HIS A 20 14.02 -2.76 5.34
CA HIS A 20 14.30 -3.54 4.13
C HIS A 20 15.51 -2.98 3.35
N VAL A 21 16.21 -3.86 2.66
CA VAL A 21 17.09 -3.53 1.54
C VAL A 21 16.33 -3.83 0.25
N LEU A 22 15.87 -2.77 -0.43
CA LEU A 22 15.09 -2.90 -1.66
C LEU A 22 16.01 -2.99 -2.88
N ILE A 23 15.80 -3.98 -3.74
CA ILE A 23 16.43 -4.09 -5.06
C ILE A 23 15.42 -3.65 -6.10
N LEU A 24 15.61 -2.47 -6.67
CA LEU A 24 14.64 -1.82 -7.53
C LEU A 24 15.20 -1.61 -8.94
N PRO A 25 14.69 -2.33 -9.96
CA PRO A 25 15.06 -2.07 -11.34
C PRO A 25 14.40 -0.78 -11.81
N LEU A 26 15.12 0.03 -12.59
CA LEU A 26 14.58 1.22 -13.26
C LEU A 26 14.21 0.97 -14.73
N HIS A 27 14.34 -0.27 -15.16
CA HIS A 27 13.94 -0.74 -16.49
C HIS A 27 13.47 -2.19 -16.40
N SER A 28 12.40 -2.55 -17.07
CA SER A 28 11.79 -3.89 -17.04
C SER A 28 12.78 -5.02 -17.37
N ALA A 29 13.72 -4.77 -18.29
CA ALA A 29 14.76 -5.74 -18.65
C ALA A 29 15.67 -6.16 -17.49
N LEU A 30 15.72 -5.38 -16.41
CA LEU A 30 16.53 -5.65 -15.21
C LEU A 30 15.74 -6.35 -14.10
N SER A 31 14.42 -6.56 -14.27
CA SER A 31 13.54 -7.16 -13.26
C SER A 31 13.98 -8.57 -12.84
N ALA A 32 14.43 -9.39 -13.79
CA ALA A 32 14.94 -10.74 -13.50
C ALA A 32 16.22 -10.70 -12.66
N THR A 33 17.11 -9.74 -12.93
CA THR A 33 18.36 -9.56 -12.17
C THR A 33 18.08 -9.06 -10.76
N ALA A 34 17.13 -8.13 -10.61
CA ALA A 34 16.70 -7.62 -9.29
C ALA A 34 16.17 -8.76 -8.41
N ARG A 35 15.29 -9.61 -8.94
CA ARG A 35 14.79 -10.78 -8.21
C ARG A 35 15.92 -11.75 -7.85
N LYS A 36 16.79 -12.08 -8.81
CA LYS A 36 17.92 -12.98 -8.56
C LYS A 36 18.82 -12.51 -7.42
N ILE A 37 19.08 -11.20 -7.32
CA ILE A 37 19.87 -10.63 -6.22
C ILE A 37 19.11 -10.76 -4.90
N ALA A 38 17.83 -10.40 -4.88
CA ALA A 38 17.00 -10.45 -3.68
C ALA A 38 16.81 -11.87 -3.16
N ASP A 39 16.49 -12.83 -4.04
CA ASP A 39 16.29 -14.24 -3.69
C ASP A 39 17.56 -14.89 -3.10
N ALA A 40 18.73 -14.41 -3.51
CA ALA A 40 20.02 -14.89 -3.00
C ALA A 40 20.49 -14.15 -1.72
N SER A 41 19.84 -13.07 -1.32
CA SER A 41 20.20 -12.24 -0.14
C SER A 41 19.08 -12.26 0.88
N ILE A 42 19.19 -13.11 1.91
CA ILE A 42 18.18 -13.20 2.98
C ILE A 42 18.03 -11.85 3.68
N GLY A 43 16.81 -11.27 3.63
CA GLY A 43 16.50 -9.96 4.19
C GLY A 43 16.48 -8.80 3.17
N ALA A 44 16.86 -9.06 1.91
CA ALA A 44 16.61 -8.16 0.80
C ALA A 44 15.26 -8.46 0.14
N VAL A 45 14.68 -7.46 -0.50
CA VAL A 45 13.40 -7.56 -1.22
C VAL A 45 13.58 -7.03 -2.63
N GLY A 46 13.16 -7.81 -3.63
CA GLY A 46 13.22 -7.42 -5.04
C GLY A 46 11.85 -7.27 -5.65
N VAL A 47 11.67 -6.26 -6.49
CA VAL A 47 10.43 -6.04 -7.24
C VAL A 47 10.65 -6.20 -8.74
N SER A 48 9.55 -6.35 -9.47
CA SER A 48 9.52 -6.43 -10.93
C SER A 48 8.43 -5.55 -11.47
N HIS A 49 8.65 -4.95 -12.65
CA HIS A 49 7.64 -4.20 -13.37
C HIS A 49 7.86 -4.30 -14.89
N ASP A 50 6.95 -3.77 -15.67
CA ASP A 50 6.93 -3.81 -17.13
C ASP A 50 7.35 -2.49 -17.82
N TRP A 51 7.65 -1.43 -17.06
CA TRP A 51 8.10 -0.16 -17.64
C TRP A 51 9.49 -0.28 -18.25
N SER A 52 9.62 0.14 -19.51
CA SER A 52 10.86 0.02 -20.31
C SER A 52 11.48 1.39 -20.65
N GLY A 53 11.22 2.42 -19.84
CA GLY A 53 11.82 3.75 -19.99
C GLY A 53 11.03 4.69 -20.92
N GLU A 54 9.79 4.35 -21.27
CA GLU A 54 8.92 5.21 -22.08
C GLU A 54 8.66 6.55 -21.37
N VAL A 55 8.77 7.65 -22.13
CA VAL A 55 8.41 9.00 -21.69
C VAL A 55 7.10 9.38 -22.37
N ASP A 56 6.02 8.86 -21.84
CA ASP A 56 4.65 9.05 -22.30
C ASP A 56 3.81 9.87 -21.30
N GLY A 57 2.49 9.84 -21.43
CA GLY A 57 1.56 10.54 -20.55
C GLY A 57 1.60 10.04 -19.08
N ASP A 58 2.06 8.81 -18.86
CA ASP A 58 2.19 8.21 -17.52
C ASP A 58 3.56 8.43 -16.87
N PHE A 59 4.53 9.00 -17.58
CA PHE A 59 5.91 9.14 -17.09
C PHE A 59 6.00 9.87 -15.74
N ALA A 60 5.22 10.94 -15.55
CA ALA A 60 5.20 11.67 -14.27
C ALA A 60 4.66 10.79 -13.13
N ARG A 61 3.60 10.02 -13.39
CA ARG A 61 3.00 9.08 -12.44
C ARG A 61 3.96 7.94 -12.11
N ILE A 62 4.61 7.36 -13.12
CA ILE A 62 5.63 6.31 -12.96
C ILE A 62 6.82 6.81 -12.16
N THR A 63 7.35 7.99 -12.50
CA THR A 63 8.45 8.63 -11.78
C THR A 63 8.12 8.82 -10.31
N LYS A 64 6.94 9.36 -10.00
CA LYS A 64 6.44 9.57 -8.64
C LYS A 64 6.32 8.25 -7.89
N THR A 65 5.76 7.22 -8.54
CA THR A 65 5.55 5.91 -7.94
C THR A 65 6.88 5.21 -7.62
N ILE A 66 7.79 5.09 -8.58
CA ILE A 66 9.08 4.42 -8.38
C ILE A 66 9.93 5.17 -7.35
N SER A 67 9.99 6.51 -7.45
CA SER A 67 10.77 7.34 -6.53
C SER A 67 10.22 7.28 -5.10
N GLY A 68 8.90 7.37 -4.94
CA GLY A 68 8.23 7.30 -3.64
C GLY A 68 8.39 5.92 -2.99
N PHE A 69 8.23 4.85 -3.79
CA PHE A 69 8.40 3.47 -3.30
C PHE A 69 9.83 3.19 -2.85
N ALA A 70 10.84 3.70 -3.61
CA ALA A 70 12.24 3.66 -3.22
C ALA A 70 12.50 4.41 -1.91
N ALA A 71 11.85 5.57 -1.73
CA ALA A 71 12.01 6.45 -0.58
C ALA A 71 11.07 6.11 0.59
N ASN A 72 10.29 5.01 0.51
CA ASN A 72 9.44 4.59 1.62
C ASN A 72 10.26 4.40 2.91
N PRO A 73 9.81 4.90 4.06
CA PRO A 73 10.57 4.81 5.30
C PRO A 73 10.78 3.38 5.82
N ASN A 74 10.08 2.38 5.31
CA ASN A 74 10.35 0.97 5.59
C ASN A 74 11.64 0.46 4.91
N ASN A 75 12.20 1.20 3.96
CA ASN A 75 13.49 0.87 3.36
C ASN A 75 14.63 1.46 4.18
N PHE A 76 15.59 0.63 4.57
CA PHE A 76 16.89 1.06 5.06
C PHE A 76 17.76 1.61 3.92
N ALA A 77 17.75 0.91 2.80
CA ALA A 77 18.49 1.28 1.60
C ALA A 77 17.75 0.78 0.35
N THR A 78 17.97 1.45 -0.77
CA THR A 78 17.53 1.00 -2.10
C THR A 78 18.74 0.85 -3.02
N ILE A 79 18.89 -0.33 -3.63
CA ILE A 79 19.85 -0.61 -4.72
C ILE A 79 19.08 -0.46 -6.03
N PHE A 80 19.40 0.57 -6.79
CA PHE A 80 18.84 0.79 -8.12
C PHE A 80 19.64 0.02 -9.17
N LEU A 81 18.95 -0.74 -10.01
CA LEU A 81 19.52 -1.30 -11.23
C LEU A 81 19.08 -0.44 -12.42
N THR A 82 20.05 0.10 -13.18
CA THR A 82 19.78 1.04 -14.28
C THR A 82 20.60 0.70 -15.52
N ILE A 83 20.09 1.06 -16.69
CA ILE A 83 20.83 1.08 -17.96
C ILE A 83 21.48 2.44 -18.21
N GLY A 84 21.29 3.42 -17.29
CA GLY A 84 21.96 4.70 -17.27
C GLY A 84 21.30 5.79 -18.11
N THR A 85 20.02 5.65 -18.45
CA THR A 85 19.32 6.72 -19.18
C THR A 85 19.11 7.95 -18.28
N PRO A 86 19.08 9.19 -18.87
CA PRO A 86 18.83 10.40 -18.10
C PRO A 86 17.51 10.36 -17.32
N HIS A 87 16.49 9.69 -17.85
CA HIS A 87 15.17 9.56 -17.21
C HIS A 87 15.24 8.66 -15.97
N GLU A 88 15.94 7.52 -16.05
CA GLU A 88 16.17 6.66 -14.89
C GLU A 88 16.96 7.35 -13.79
N LEU A 89 18.01 8.11 -14.16
CA LEU A 89 18.79 8.86 -13.19
C LEU A 89 17.97 9.98 -12.52
N ALA A 90 17.05 10.61 -13.26
CA ALA A 90 16.14 11.61 -12.71
C ALA A 90 15.20 11.00 -11.64
N ILE A 91 14.74 9.75 -11.79
CA ILE A 91 13.94 9.03 -10.79
C ILE A 91 14.70 8.91 -9.45
N ILE A 92 16.00 8.58 -9.52
CA ILE A 92 16.85 8.48 -8.32
C ILE A 92 16.93 9.84 -7.60
N GLU A 93 17.11 10.93 -8.35
CA GLU A 93 17.19 12.28 -7.78
C GLU A 93 15.84 12.71 -7.15
N VAL A 94 14.72 12.32 -7.74
CA VAL A 94 13.39 12.55 -7.12
C VAL A 94 13.26 11.76 -5.82
N ALA A 95 13.69 10.48 -5.79
CA ALA A 95 13.67 9.66 -4.58
C ALA A 95 14.49 10.27 -3.44
N LYS A 96 15.69 10.80 -3.75
CA LYS A 96 16.52 11.52 -2.78
C LYS A 96 15.83 12.76 -2.22
N LYS A 97 15.13 13.53 -3.06
CA LYS A 97 14.36 14.71 -2.62
C LYS A 97 13.17 14.35 -1.73
N ILE A 98 12.55 13.17 -1.93
CA ILE A 98 11.47 12.65 -1.07
C ILE A 98 12.01 12.23 0.31
N GLY A 99 13.31 11.92 0.42
CA GLY A 99 13.95 11.52 1.67
C GLY A 99 14.46 10.08 1.67
N LEU A 100 14.89 9.56 0.51
CA LEU A 100 15.55 8.25 0.43
C LEU A 100 16.77 8.22 1.37
N ALA A 101 16.74 7.33 2.36
CA ALA A 101 17.74 7.27 3.41
C ALA A 101 19.14 6.88 2.88
N ARG A 102 19.19 5.90 1.96
CA ARG A 102 20.43 5.44 1.34
C ARG A 102 20.15 4.88 -0.05
N ALA A 103 20.88 5.38 -1.06
CA ALA A 103 20.82 4.93 -2.45
C ALA A 103 22.15 4.32 -2.88
N GLU A 104 22.11 3.14 -3.46
CA GLU A 104 23.21 2.54 -4.21
C GLU A 104 22.76 2.37 -5.66
N VAL A 105 23.67 2.54 -6.62
CA VAL A 105 23.32 2.50 -8.05
C VAL A 105 24.24 1.53 -8.78
N LEU A 106 23.65 0.58 -9.48
CA LEU A 106 24.35 -0.37 -10.34
C LEU A 106 23.96 -0.11 -11.80
N ASN A 107 24.82 0.57 -12.53
CA ASN A 107 24.63 0.88 -13.93
C ASN A 107 25.20 -0.24 -14.81
N VAL A 108 24.36 -0.91 -15.57
CA VAL A 108 24.73 -2.03 -16.45
C VAL A 108 25.83 -1.62 -17.45
N ALA A 109 25.77 -0.40 -17.98
CA ALA A 109 26.72 0.09 -18.97
C ALA A 109 28.16 0.17 -18.43
N GLU A 110 28.33 0.38 -17.11
CA GLU A 110 29.64 0.49 -16.49
C GLU A 110 30.35 -0.85 -16.29
N TYR A 111 29.57 -1.92 -16.08
CA TYR A 111 30.12 -3.24 -15.74
C TYR A 111 30.20 -4.19 -16.94
N GLY A 112 29.46 -3.91 -18.01
CA GLY A 112 29.51 -4.66 -19.27
C GLY A 112 29.13 -6.16 -19.17
N SER A 113 28.55 -6.59 -18.04
CA SER A 113 28.16 -7.98 -17.80
C SER A 113 27.05 -8.10 -16.78
N MET A 114 25.94 -8.76 -17.16
CA MET A 114 24.81 -9.04 -16.25
C MET A 114 25.20 -9.97 -15.09
N ALA A 115 26.13 -10.91 -15.33
CA ALA A 115 26.62 -11.79 -14.27
C ALA A 115 27.39 -10.99 -13.22
N LYS A 116 28.28 -10.10 -13.63
CA LYS A 116 29.02 -9.22 -12.70
C LYS A 116 28.09 -8.33 -11.89
N ILE A 117 27.03 -7.77 -12.51
CA ILE A 117 26.05 -6.96 -11.80
C ILE A 117 25.32 -7.77 -10.75
N ALA A 118 24.91 -9.01 -11.07
CA ALA A 118 24.28 -9.90 -10.10
C ALA A 118 25.22 -10.19 -8.92
N ASP A 119 26.49 -10.48 -9.17
CA ASP A 119 27.48 -10.78 -8.12
C ASP A 119 27.77 -9.55 -7.24
N ILE A 120 27.99 -8.38 -7.85
CA ILE A 120 28.23 -7.13 -7.14
C ILE A 120 26.98 -6.72 -6.34
N GLY A 121 25.80 -6.81 -6.97
CA GLY A 121 24.52 -6.50 -6.32
C GLY A 121 24.23 -7.41 -5.13
N LEU A 122 24.57 -8.71 -5.24
CA LEU A 122 24.45 -9.64 -4.12
C LEU A 122 25.39 -9.29 -2.97
N ALA A 123 26.66 -8.99 -3.28
CA ALA A 123 27.63 -8.59 -2.26
C ALA A 123 27.18 -7.30 -1.54
N MET A 124 26.69 -6.32 -2.31
CA MET A 124 26.17 -5.05 -1.81
C MET A 124 24.91 -5.26 -0.95
N ALA A 125 23.94 -6.05 -1.43
CA ALA A 125 22.73 -6.38 -0.68
C ALA A 125 23.05 -7.05 0.66
N ASN A 126 23.94 -8.04 0.67
CA ASN A 126 24.36 -8.71 1.90
C ASN A 126 25.04 -7.77 2.89
N SER A 127 25.86 -6.82 2.41
CA SER A 127 26.47 -5.80 3.28
C SER A 127 25.42 -4.88 3.90
N LEU A 128 24.47 -4.40 3.07
CA LEU A 128 23.42 -3.51 3.53
C LEU A 128 22.44 -4.19 4.49
N VAL A 129 22.07 -5.45 4.23
CA VAL A 129 21.23 -6.24 5.14
C VAL A 129 21.93 -6.43 6.48
N LYS A 130 23.25 -6.69 6.50
CA LYS A 130 24.01 -6.78 7.75
C LYS A 130 23.97 -5.46 8.52
N GLU A 131 24.13 -4.32 7.84
CA GLU A 131 24.04 -3.00 8.47
C GLU A 131 22.62 -2.71 8.98
N ALA A 132 21.59 -3.03 8.18
CA ALA A 132 20.18 -2.87 8.55
C ALA A 132 19.83 -3.66 9.83
N ASN A 133 20.35 -4.88 9.96
CA ASN A 133 20.13 -5.75 11.11
C ASN A 133 20.83 -5.27 12.40
N LEU A 134 21.81 -4.39 12.28
CA LEU A 134 22.48 -3.77 13.45
C LEU A 134 21.69 -2.57 14.00
N GLN A 135 20.72 -2.03 13.25
CA GLN A 135 19.90 -0.93 13.74
C GLN A 135 18.87 -1.41 14.76
N ALA A 136 18.80 -0.68 15.88
CA ALA A 136 17.78 -0.91 16.88
C ALA A 136 16.53 -0.08 16.61
N ARG A 137 15.36 -0.63 16.92
CA ARG A 137 14.12 0.15 17.03
C ARG A 137 14.20 1.03 18.28
N VAL A 138 13.75 2.27 18.16
CA VAL A 138 13.69 3.23 19.27
C VAL A 138 12.24 3.64 19.53
N SER A 139 11.97 4.21 20.71
CA SER A 139 10.63 4.75 21.02
C SER A 139 10.21 5.77 19.99
N ALA A 140 8.98 5.64 19.49
CA ALA A 140 8.44 6.44 18.38
C ALA A 140 7.07 7.04 18.77
N PRO A 141 6.70 8.21 18.21
CA PRO A 141 5.38 8.78 18.39
C PRO A 141 4.34 8.02 17.58
N TRP A 142 3.06 8.17 17.89
CA TRP A 142 1.97 7.57 17.11
C TRP A 142 1.95 8.04 15.66
N SER A 143 2.39 9.26 15.39
CA SER A 143 2.58 9.79 14.03
C SER A 143 3.62 9.01 13.19
N ALA A 144 4.33 8.06 13.79
CA ALA A 144 5.17 7.11 13.07
C ALA A 144 4.36 6.07 12.29
N ILE A 145 3.08 5.86 12.61
CA ILE A 145 2.19 4.95 11.89
C ILE A 145 1.43 5.72 10.81
N ILE A 146 1.54 5.25 9.58
CA ILE A 146 0.74 5.68 8.43
C ILE A 146 0.04 4.43 7.89
N LEU A 147 -1.26 4.30 8.25
CA LEU A 147 -2.08 3.14 7.93
C LEU A 147 -2.71 3.29 6.53
N GLY A 148 -2.54 2.30 5.65
CA GLY A 148 -3.31 2.13 4.43
C GLY A 148 -4.50 1.19 4.64
N GLN A 149 -5.65 1.54 4.08
CA GLN A 149 -6.89 0.78 4.16
C GLN A 149 -7.23 0.19 2.79
N GLU A 150 -7.26 -1.13 2.70
CA GLU A 150 -7.50 -1.90 1.48
C GLU A 150 -8.64 -2.88 1.65
N CYS A 151 -9.39 -3.17 0.59
CA CYS A 151 -10.27 -4.33 0.56
C CYS A 151 -10.31 -5.03 -0.80
N GLY A 152 -10.05 -6.32 -0.83
CA GLY A 152 -10.09 -7.14 -2.04
C GLY A 152 -10.88 -8.43 -1.89
N GLY A 153 -11.56 -8.85 -2.98
CA GLY A 153 -12.44 -10.01 -2.91
C GLY A 153 -13.60 -9.82 -1.94
N SER A 154 -14.22 -8.63 -1.95
CA SER A 154 -15.31 -8.25 -1.04
C SER A 154 -16.53 -9.16 -1.20
N ASP A 155 -17.21 -9.42 -0.08
CA ASP A 155 -18.43 -10.21 0.05
C ASP A 155 -19.55 -9.46 0.80
N ALA A 156 -20.72 -10.04 0.95
CA ALA A 156 -21.85 -9.43 1.65
C ALA A 156 -21.55 -9.11 3.13
N LEU A 157 -20.59 -9.77 3.76
CA LEU A 157 -20.20 -9.53 5.15
C LEU A 157 -19.15 -8.42 5.31
N SER A 158 -18.49 -7.99 4.23
CA SER A 158 -17.42 -6.98 4.27
C SER A 158 -17.85 -5.69 4.96
N GLY A 159 -19.04 -5.17 4.62
CA GLY A 159 -19.57 -3.91 5.14
C GLY A 159 -20.10 -3.97 6.58
N ILE A 160 -20.22 -5.15 7.19
CA ILE A 160 -20.77 -5.33 8.54
C ILE A 160 -19.79 -6.01 9.51
N THR A 161 -18.66 -6.52 9.01
CA THR A 161 -17.62 -7.19 9.84
C THR A 161 -16.24 -6.51 9.72
N ALA A 162 -15.42 -6.93 8.77
CA ALA A 162 -14.01 -6.51 8.68
C ALA A 162 -13.83 -5.01 8.38
N ASN A 163 -14.60 -4.43 7.45
CA ASN A 163 -14.49 -3.02 7.12
C ASN A 163 -14.82 -2.09 8.30
N PRO A 164 -15.95 -2.23 8.99
CA PRO A 164 -16.21 -1.42 10.17
C PRO A 164 -15.26 -1.73 11.35
N ALA A 165 -14.73 -2.96 11.49
CA ALA A 165 -13.70 -3.26 12.49
C ALA A 165 -12.39 -2.50 12.18
N LEU A 166 -12.01 -2.42 10.90
CA LEU A 166 -10.91 -1.56 10.46
C LEU A 166 -11.20 -0.08 10.75
N GLY A 167 -12.43 0.36 10.53
CA GLY A 167 -12.87 1.72 10.88
C GLY A 167 -12.66 2.06 12.36
N VAL A 168 -13.02 1.16 13.28
CA VAL A 168 -12.78 1.33 14.73
C VAL A 168 -11.28 1.44 15.04
N ALA A 169 -10.44 0.59 14.44
CA ALA A 169 -8.99 0.66 14.64
C ALA A 169 -8.39 1.95 14.04
N SER A 170 -8.87 2.38 12.87
CA SER A 170 -8.48 3.63 12.21
C SER A 170 -8.81 4.85 13.06
N ASP A 171 -10.03 4.95 13.56
CA ASP A 171 -10.46 6.06 14.43
C ASP A 171 -9.54 6.20 15.65
N ARG A 172 -9.24 5.08 16.31
CA ARG A 172 -8.34 5.08 17.46
C ARG A 172 -6.92 5.52 17.11
N LEU A 173 -6.38 5.10 15.96
CA LEU A 173 -5.06 5.54 15.48
C LEU A 173 -5.04 7.04 15.20
N VAL A 174 -6.05 7.57 14.49
CA VAL A 174 -6.15 9.00 14.18
C VAL A 174 -6.28 9.81 15.47
N GLU A 175 -7.10 9.38 16.44
CA GLU A 175 -7.22 10.03 17.75
C GLU A 175 -5.89 10.10 18.51
N LEU A 176 -5.04 9.07 18.37
CA LEU A 176 -3.70 9.03 18.96
C LEU A 176 -2.66 9.87 18.20
N GLY A 177 -3.01 10.41 17.03
CA GLY A 177 -2.15 11.26 16.21
C GLY A 177 -1.41 10.54 15.07
N ALA A 178 -1.81 9.31 14.73
CA ALA A 178 -1.36 8.61 13.52
C ALA A 178 -2.06 9.14 12.27
N ALA A 179 -1.58 8.73 11.09
CA ALA A 179 -2.31 8.92 9.84
C ALA A 179 -3.01 7.65 9.40
N SER A 180 -4.16 7.79 8.74
CA SER A 180 -4.88 6.72 8.08
C SER A 180 -5.35 7.16 6.69
N VAL A 181 -5.31 6.25 5.72
CA VAL A 181 -5.58 6.57 4.31
C VAL A 181 -6.56 5.58 3.74
N LEU A 182 -7.73 6.08 3.33
CA LEU A 182 -8.70 5.35 2.51
C LEU A 182 -8.31 5.52 1.04
N GLY A 183 -8.26 4.43 0.29
CA GLY A 183 -8.06 4.45 -1.17
C GLY A 183 -9.27 3.89 -1.91
N GLU A 184 -9.03 3.41 -3.16
CA GLU A 184 -10.02 2.74 -4.01
C GLU A 184 -11.17 3.65 -4.43
N THR A 185 -10.85 4.66 -5.22
CA THR A 185 -11.85 5.63 -5.71
C THR A 185 -13.05 4.94 -6.39
N THR A 186 -12.80 3.82 -7.08
CA THR A 186 -13.84 2.98 -7.68
C THR A 186 -14.85 2.45 -6.67
N GLU A 187 -14.42 2.19 -5.44
CA GLU A 187 -15.24 1.60 -4.39
C GLU A 187 -15.97 2.64 -3.54
N ILE A 188 -15.89 3.90 -3.92
CA ILE A 188 -16.59 5.01 -3.25
C ILE A 188 -17.70 5.60 -4.14
N LEU A 189 -17.80 5.19 -5.41
CA LEU A 189 -18.87 5.60 -6.32
C LEU A 189 -20.25 5.39 -5.70
N GLY A 190 -21.04 6.48 -5.60
CA GLY A 190 -22.36 6.48 -4.97
C GLY A 190 -22.37 6.67 -3.45
N ALA A 191 -21.19 6.59 -2.79
CA ALA A 191 -21.03 6.82 -1.35
C ALA A 191 -20.17 8.05 -1.02
N GLU A 192 -19.64 8.76 -2.03
CA GLU A 192 -18.76 9.92 -1.87
C GLU A 192 -19.34 11.03 -1.01
N HIS A 193 -20.65 11.23 -1.04
CA HIS A 193 -21.36 12.21 -0.24
C HIS A 193 -21.23 11.96 1.28
N LEU A 194 -21.10 10.70 1.69
CA LEU A 194 -20.90 10.32 3.10
C LEU A 194 -19.48 10.68 3.58
N LEU A 195 -18.49 10.54 2.70
CA LEU A 195 -17.12 10.96 3.01
C LEU A 195 -17.02 12.48 3.04
N ALA A 196 -17.59 13.15 2.03
CA ALA A 196 -17.59 14.61 1.90
C ALA A 196 -18.25 15.29 3.12
N ALA A 197 -19.35 14.72 3.65
CA ALA A 197 -20.03 15.23 4.85
C ALA A 197 -19.15 15.17 6.12
N ARG A 198 -18.08 14.40 6.09
CA ARG A 198 -17.13 14.23 7.20
C ARG A 198 -15.81 14.98 6.97
N ALA A 199 -15.70 15.82 5.96
CA ALA A 199 -14.52 16.64 5.73
C ALA A 199 -14.38 17.74 6.79
N ILE A 200 -13.14 18.08 7.19
CA ILE A 200 -12.89 19.15 8.16
C ILE A 200 -13.23 20.53 7.60
N THR A 201 -13.27 20.68 6.27
CA THR A 201 -13.73 21.91 5.59
C THR A 201 -14.60 21.57 4.38
N PRO A 202 -15.50 22.51 3.95
CA PRO A 202 -16.29 22.31 2.75
C PRO A 202 -15.46 22.09 1.47
N GLU A 203 -14.27 22.69 1.38
CA GLU A 203 -13.37 22.57 0.22
C GLU A 203 -12.84 21.15 0.09
N ILE A 204 -12.46 20.49 1.20
CA ILE A 204 -12.05 19.10 1.21
C ILE A 204 -13.22 18.20 0.82
N GLY A 205 -14.43 18.48 1.32
CA GLY A 205 -15.63 17.78 0.90
C GLY A 205 -15.87 17.87 -0.62
N ALA A 206 -15.74 19.07 -1.19
CA ALA A 206 -15.83 19.29 -2.62
C ALA A 206 -14.73 18.55 -3.40
N GLN A 207 -13.50 18.49 -2.89
CA GLN A 207 -12.40 17.72 -3.49
C GLN A 207 -12.70 16.22 -3.52
N ILE A 208 -13.28 15.64 -2.45
CA ILE A 208 -13.69 14.23 -2.43
C ILE A 208 -14.71 13.96 -3.55
N ILE A 209 -15.77 14.77 -3.63
CA ILE A 209 -16.80 14.65 -4.69
C ILE A 209 -16.17 14.76 -6.07
N GLU A 210 -15.31 15.76 -6.32
CA GLU A 210 -14.69 15.96 -7.63
C GLU A 210 -13.74 14.81 -8.00
N THR A 211 -13.00 14.24 -7.03
CA THR A 211 -12.13 13.07 -7.27
C THR A 211 -12.92 11.88 -7.77
N VAL A 212 -14.05 11.57 -7.13
CA VAL A 212 -14.92 10.47 -7.55
C VAL A 212 -15.58 10.79 -8.91
N ALA A 213 -16.07 12.02 -9.12
CA ALA A 213 -16.65 12.44 -10.39
C ALA A 213 -15.62 12.41 -11.53
N ARG A 214 -14.35 12.77 -11.28
CA ARG A 214 -13.24 12.66 -12.24
C ARG A 214 -13.02 11.20 -12.64
N TYR A 215 -13.00 10.30 -11.66
CA TYR A 215 -12.90 8.88 -11.91
C TYR A 215 -14.08 8.38 -12.74
N GLU A 216 -15.33 8.70 -12.36
CA GLU A 216 -16.53 8.30 -13.11
C GLU A 216 -16.48 8.77 -14.58
N ARG A 217 -16.06 10.01 -14.83
CA ARG A 217 -15.85 10.52 -16.19
C ARG A 217 -14.80 9.70 -16.97
N SER A 218 -13.75 9.24 -16.31
CA SER A 218 -12.66 8.48 -16.96
C SER A 218 -13.09 7.08 -17.38
N ILE A 219 -14.00 6.45 -16.64
CA ILE A 219 -14.50 5.09 -16.95
C ILE A 219 -15.68 5.09 -17.93
N ASN A 220 -16.33 6.22 -18.14
CA ASN A 220 -17.41 6.39 -19.12
C ASN A 220 -16.90 6.88 -20.50
N TYR A 221 -15.69 6.44 -20.85
CA TYR A 221 -15.06 6.82 -22.11
C TYR A 221 -15.75 6.13 -23.29
N GLU A 222 -16.00 6.87 -24.39
CA GLU A 222 -16.63 6.37 -25.61
C GLU A 222 -18.03 5.75 -25.44
N GLY A 223 -18.77 6.14 -24.40
CA GLY A 223 -20.13 5.67 -24.17
C GLY A 223 -20.22 4.27 -23.52
N ILE A 224 -19.10 3.74 -23.04
CA ILE A 224 -19.07 2.50 -22.26
C ILE A 224 -19.33 2.85 -20.80
N ASP A 225 -20.46 2.41 -20.28
CA ASP A 225 -20.76 2.53 -18.84
C ASP A 225 -20.06 1.41 -18.06
N MET A 226 -18.94 1.73 -17.43
CA MET A 226 -18.14 0.78 -16.64
C MET A 226 -18.67 0.54 -15.22
N ARG A 227 -19.73 1.25 -14.79
CA ARG A 227 -20.35 1.00 -13.47
C ARG A 227 -20.90 -0.42 -13.37
N GLY A 228 -21.34 -1.01 -14.49
CA GLY A 228 -21.74 -2.41 -14.56
C GLY A 228 -20.62 -3.44 -14.33
N ALA A 229 -19.34 -3.00 -14.27
CA ALA A 229 -18.22 -3.84 -13.92
C ALA A 229 -18.02 -3.97 -12.39
N GLN A 230 -18.76 -3.20 -11.59
CA GLN A 230 -18.75 -3.23 -10.13
C GLN A 230 -20.19 -3.42 -9.60
N PRO A 231 -20.43 -4.36 -8.67
CA PRO A 231 -19.49 -5.36 -8.14
C PRO A 231 -18.97 -6.32 -9.21
N SER A 232 -17.71 -6.75 -9.08
CA SER A 232 -17.16 -7.78 -9.97
C SER A 232 -17.93 -9.09 -9.85
N ARG A 233 -17.79 -10.00 -10.85
CA ARG A 233 -18.39 -11.32 -10.78
C ARG A 233 -18.07 -12.05 -9.46
N GLY A 234 -16.83 -11.95 -9.00
CA GLY A 234 -16.41 -12.54 -7.72
C GLY A 234 -17.11 -11.92 -6.52
N ASN A 235 -17.39 -10.61 -6.53
CA ASN A 235 -18.14 -9.96 -5.47
C ASN A 235 -19.61 -10.41 -5.46
N ILE A 236 -20.23 -10.58 -6.65
CA ILE A 236 -21.61 -11.09 -6.78
C ILE A 236 -21.69 -12.53 -6.27
N GLU A 237 -20.75 -13.39 -6.61
CA GLU A 237 -20.63 -14.75 -6.06
C GLU A 237 -20.43 -14.75 -4.53
N GLY A 238 -19.79 -13.69 -3.98
CA GLY A 238 -19.67 -13.42 -2.55
C GLY A 238 -20.93 -12.84 -1.89
N GLY A 239 -22.02 -12.63 -2.67
CA GLY A 239 -23.32 -12.18 -2.17
C GLY A 239 -23.57 -10.67 -2.25
N LEU A 240 -22.69 -9.87 -2.84
CA LEU A 240 -22.93 -8.45 -3.13
C LEU A 240 -23.88 -8.31 -4.32
N THR A 241 -24.76 -7.28 -4.29
CA THR A 241 -25.82 -7.11 -5.28
C THR A 241 -25.65 -5.88 -6.14
N THR A 242 -25.29 -4.73 -5.55
CA THR A 242 -25.18 -3.44 -6.26
C THR A 242 -23.87 -2.73 -5.98
N LEU A 243 -23.56 -1.74 -6.84
CA LEU A 243 -22.43 -0.84 -6.66
C LEU A 243 -22.53 -0.07 -5.33
N GLU A 244 -23.71 0.45 -5.03
CA GLU A 244 -23.97 1.24 -3.82
C GLU A 244 -23.80 0.40 -2.55
N GLU A 245 -24.26 -0.85 -2.54
CA GLU A 245 -24.02 -1.78 -1.41
C GLU A 245 -22.54 -1.98 -1.18
N LYS A 246 -21.76 -2.24 -2.24
CA LYS A 246 -20.31 -2.38 -2.16
C LYS A 246 -19.65 -1.12 -1.63
N SER A 247 -20.01 0.05 -2.17
CA SER A 247 -19.42 1.34 -1.81
C SER A 247 -19.76 1.78 -0.38
N LEU A 248 -21.01 1.57 0.05
CA LEU A 248 -21.41 1.81 1.45
C LEU A 248 -20.61 0.92 2.42
N GLY A 249 -20.36 -0.33 2.04
CA GLY A 249 -19.53 -1.25 2.80
C GLY A 249 -18.06 -0.84 2.84
N ALA A 250 -17.49 -0.43 1.70
CA ALA A 250 -16.10 0.01 1.59
C ALA A 250 -15.83 1.30 2.38
N ALA A 251 -16.75 2.28 2.35
CA ALA A 251 -16.66 3.53 3.10
C ALA A 251 -16.52 3.32 4.63
N LYS A 252 -16.97 2.17 5.16
CA LYS A 252 -16.85 1.84 6.59
C LYS A 252 -15.41 1.63 7.06
N LYS A 253 -14.48 1.33 6.16
CA LYS A 253 -13.04 1.23 6.47
C LYS A 253 -12.52 2.53 7.10
N ALA A 254 -13.03 3.68 6.66
CA ALA A 254 -12.63 5.00 7.13
C ALA A 254 -13.15 5.38 8.54
N GLY A 255 -13.88 4.49 9.22
CA GLY A 255 -14.42 4.77 10.57
C GLY A 255 -15.32 6.00 10.62
N SER A 256 -15.16 6.82 11.66
CA SER A 256 -15.95 8.01 11.92
C SER A 256 -15.14 9.32 11.96
N ALA A 257 -13.80 9.27 11.92
CA ALA A 257 -12.93 10.43 11.91
C ALA A 257 -13.21 11.37 10.72
N GLN A 258 -12.87 12.65 10.87
CA GLN A 258 -13.03 13.64 9.80
C GLN A 258 -11.88 13.54 8.79
N PHE A 259 -12.20 13.69 7.50
CA PHE A 259 -11.18 13.73 6.44
C PHE A 259 -10.40 15.05 6.50
N SER A 260 -9.09 14.93 6.65
CA SER A 260 -8.14 16.05 6.72
C SER A 260 -7.66 16.52 5.35
N GLY A 261 -7.89 15.74 4.29
CA GLY A 261 -7.51 16.10 2.93
C GLY A 261 -7.72 14.98 1.91
N VAL A 262 -7.51 15.34 0.65
CA VAL A 262 -7.48 14.43 -0.50
C VAL A 262 -6.08 14.42 -1.08
N LEU A 263 -5.61 13.25 -1.48
CA LEU A 263 -4.28 13.00 -2.03
C LEU A 263 -4.43 12.42 -3.44
N GLU A 264 -3.59 12.86 -4.35
CA GLU A 264 -3.43 12.20 -5.64
C GLU A 264 -2.63 10.88 -5.46
N TYR A 265 -2.71 10.00 -6.45
CA TYR A 265 -1.97 8.72 -6.43
C TYR A 265 -0.50 8.90 -6.09
N ALA A 266 -0.02 8.15 -5.10
CA ALA A 266 1.36 8.19 -4.61
C ALA A 266 1.82 9.55 -4.04
N ASP A 267 0.92 10.47 -3.66
CA ASP A 267 1.28 11.66 -2.88
C ASP A 267 1.81 11.26 -1.51
N GLN A 268 2.82 12.00 -1.03
CA GLN A 268 3.35 11.77 0.32
C GLN A 268 2.29 12.09 1.36
N VAL A 269 1.98 11.09 2.19
CA VAL A 269 0.96 11.21 3.23
C VAL A 269 1.50 12.04 4.40
N PRO A 270 0.76 13.05 4.89
CA PRO A 270 1.10 13.72 6.13
C PRO A 270 1.07 12.77 7.34
N ASN A 271 1.77 13.12 8.43
CA ASN A 271 2.01 12.23 9.57
C ASN A 271 0.80 12.03 10.49
N SER A 272 -0.31 12.75 10.32
CA SER A 272 -1.50 12.60 11.16
C SER A 272 -2.78 12.99 10.42
N GLY A 273 -3.90 12.37 10.81
CA GLY A 273 -5.22 12.63 10.23
C GLY A 273 -5.72 11.50 9.34
N LEU A 274 -6.97 11.64 8.89
CA LEU A 274 -7.60 10.73 7.92
C LEU A 274 -7.58 11.38 6.53
N TYR A 275 -7.10 10.65 5.52
CA TYR A 275 -6.99 11.12 4.14
C TYR A 275 -7.73 10.19 3.18
N PHE A 276 -8.18 10.75 2.05
CA PHE A 276 -8.64 10.00 0.91
C PHE A 276 -7.60 10.11 -0.21
N MET A 277 -7.03 8.99 -0.67
CA MET A 277 -6.09 8.96 -1.79
C MET A 277 -6.78 8.43 -3.03
N ASP A 278 -6.68 9.17 -4.14
CA ASP A 278 -7.17 8.73 -5.45
C ASP A 278 -6.33 7.56 -5.96
N THR A 279 -6.82 6.35 -5.74
CA THR A 279 -6.18 5.11 -6.20
C THR A 279 -7.14 4.28 -7.04
N PRO A 280 -6.63 3.48 -8.00
CA PRO A 280 -7.46 2.49 -8.69
C PRO A 280 -7.94 1.41 -7.70
N GLY A 281 -9.05 0.75 -8.04
CA GLY A 281 -9.56 -0.41 -7.29
C GLY A 281 -8.91 -1.72 -7.75
N HIS A 282 -7.61 -1.69 -8.04
CA HIS A 282 -6.80 -2.85 -8.37
C HIS A 282 -5.74 -3.03 -7.28
N ASP A 283 -5.88 -4.07 -6.49
CA ASP A 283 -5.14 -4.32 -5.24
C ASP A 283 -3.64 -4.01 -5.36
N THR A 284 -2.93 -4.59 -6.35
CA THR A 284 -1.48 -4.41 -6.50
C THR A 284 -1.07 -2.99 -6.84
N GLU A 285 -1.86 -2.29 -7.66
CA GLU A 285 -1.59 -0.89 -8.01
C GLU A 285 -1.84 0.03 -6.82
N GLN A 286 -2.90 -0.23 -6.04
CA GLN A 286 -3.17 0.54 -4.83
C GLN A 286 -2.07 0.33 -3.78
N LEU A 287 -1.70 -0.92 -3.46
CA LEU A 287 -0.64 -1.21 -2.49
C LEU A 287 0.69 -0.57 -2.90
N THR A 288 0.99 -0.55 -4.21
CA THR A 288 2.18 0.13 -4.75
C THR A 288 2.09 1.65 -4.56
N GLY A 289 0.93 2.25 -4.87
CA GLY A 289 0.68 3.68 -4.66
C GLY A 289 0.75 4.08 -3.18
N PHE A 290 0.20 3.27 -2.30
CA PHE A 290 0.32 3.44 -0.86
C PHE A 290 1.77 3.41 -0.40
N GLY A 291 2.52 2.38 -0.81
CA GLY A 291 3.95 2.29 -0.51
C GLY A 291 4.74 3.50 -1.04
N ALA A 292 4.43 3.97 -2.25
CA ALA A 292 5.03 5.16 -2.84
C ALA A 292 4.65 6.45 -2.09
N GLY A 293 3.45 6.53 -1.54
CA GLY A 293 2.98 7.64 -0.69
C GLY A 293 3.56 7.66 0.73
N GLY A 294 4.41 6.69 1.08
CA GLY A 294 5.05 6.62 2.40
C GLY A 294 4.22 5.87 3.45
N ILE A 295 3.08 5.28 3.08
CA ILE A 295 2.33 4.37 3.96
C ILE A 295 3.26 3.23 4.38
N ASN A 296 3.28 2.90 5.68
CA ASN A 296 4.25 1.98 6.25
C ASN A 296 3.62 0.75 6.92
N ILE A 297 2.28 0.67 6.97
CA ILE A 297 1.50 -0.50 7.36
C ILE A 297 0.16 -0.51 6.64
N ILE A 298 -0.32 -1.67 6.21
CA ILE A 298 -1.60 -1.82 5.52
C ILE A 298 -2.46 -2.83 6.28
N VAL A 299 -3.77 -2.56 6.36
CA VAL A 299 -4.79 -3.54 6.69
C VAL A 299 -5.61 -3.81 5.44
N PHE A 300 -5.66 -5.08 5.06
CA PHE A 300 -6.34 -5.59 3.88
C PHE A 300 -7.49 -6.50 4.31
N THR A 301 -8.72 -6.03 4.17
CA THR A 301 -9.92 -6.82 4.44
C THR A 301 -10.28 -7.68 3.25
N THR A 302 -10.70 -8.93 3.47
CA THR A 302 -11.04 -9.84 2.37
C THR A 302 -12.14 -10.83 2.74
N GLY A 303 -13.10 -11.01 1.84
CA GLY A 303 -14.16 -12.00 1.95
C GLY A 303 -13.80 -13.33 1.28
N ARG A 304 -12.93 -13.32 0.29
CA ARG A 304 -12.58 -14.46 -0.55
C ARG A 304 -11.14 -14.95 -0.42
N GLY A 305 -10.33 -14.30 0.44
CA GLY A 305 -8.95 -14.73 0.69
C GLY A 305 -7.96 -14.26 -0.38
N THR A 306 -8.01 -12.98 -0.75
CA THR A 306 -7.03 -12.40 -1.70
C THR A 306 -5.62 -12.42 -1.08
N PRO A 307 -4.62 -13.09 -1.70
CA PRO A 307 -3.29 -13.23 -1.12
C PRO A 307 -2.38 -12.01 -1.33
N THR A 308 -2.76 -11.06 -2.19
CA THR A 308 -1.96 -9.87 -2.54
C THR A 308 -1.39 -9.17 -1.31
N GLY A 309 -0.08 -8.89 -1.32
CA GLY A 309 0.63 -8.14 -0.30
C GLY A 309 1.50 -7.04 -0.93
N SER A 310 2.40 -6.47 -0.16
CA SER A 310 3.35 -5.47 -0.63
C SER A 310 4.78 -5.90 -0.31
N ALA A 311 5.68 -5.65 -1.23
CA ALA A 311 7.09 -5.99 -1.10
C ALA A 311 7.78 -5.32 0.11
N ILE A 312 7.33 -4.13 0.51
CA ILE A 312 7.98 -3.33 1.56
C ILE A 312 7.06 -2.86 2.68
N VAL A 313 5.74 -3.04 2.52
CA VAL A 313 4.76 -2.59 3.53
C VAL A 313 4.08 -3.81 4.15
N PRO A 314 4.24 -4.08 5.46
CA PRO A 314 3.55 -5.18 6.10
C PRO A 314 2.05 -5.06 5.91
N THR A 315 1.43 -6.15 5.42
CA THR A 315 0.01 -6.19 5.05
C THR A 315 -0.72 -7.19 5.95
N ILE A 316 -1.54 -6.68 6.85
CA ILE A 316 -2.37 -7.47 7.77
C ILE A 316 -3.63 -7.92 7.04
N LYS A 317 -3.89 -9.22 6.97
CA LYS A 317 -5.08 -9.80 6.32
C LYS A 317 -6.20 -10.05 7.32
N VAL A 318 -7.36 -9.43 7.07
CA VAL A 318 -8.55 -9.53 7.92
C VAL A 318 -9.69 -10.20 7.17
N ALA A 319 -10.13 -11.36 7.64
CA ALA A 319 -11.24 -12.07 7.04
C ALA A 319 -12.60 -11.46 7.43
N THR A 320 -13.51 -11.35 6.47
CA THR A 320 -14.89 -10.90 6.70
C THR A 320 -15.78 -11.98 7.27
N ASN A 321 -15.44 -13.26 7.03
CA ASN A 321 -16.23 -14.43 7.43
C ASN A 321 -15.34 -15.55 7.98
N SER A 322 -15.88 -16.33 8.94
CA SER A 322 -15.13 -17.38 9.62
C SER A 322 -14.89 -18.62 8.74
N THR A 323 -15.74 -18.85 7.74
CA THR A 323 -15.56 -19.98 6.81
C THR A 323 -14.27 -19.82 6.03
N MET A 324 -14.04 -18.64 5.45
CA MET A 324 -12.82 -18.34 4.70
C MET A 324 -11.61 -18.29 5.63
N ALA A 325 -11.72 -17.65 6.80
CA ALA A 325 -10.64 -17.60 7.77
C ALA A 325 -10.13 -18.99 8.18
N ASN A 326 -11.04 -19.94 8.34
CA ASN A 326 -10.70 -21.32 8.69
C ASN A 326 -10.16 -22.12 7.50
N ALA A 327 -10.60 -21.78 6.27
CA ALA A 327 -10.15 -22.45 5.06
C ALA A 327 -8.71 -22.11 4.67
N ILE A 328 -8.23 -20.88 4.98
CA ILE A 328 -6.90 -20.39 4.61
C ILE A 328 -6.22 -19.76 5.84
N PRO A 329 -5.96 -20.56 6.90
CA PRO A 329 -5.43 -20.04 8.16
C PRO A 329 -4.00 -19.52 8.08
N ASP A 330 -3.25 -19.89 7.05
CA ASP A 330 -1.89 -19.42 6.75
C ASP A 330 -1.86 -18.04 6.05
N LEU A 331 -3.00 -17.55 5.60
CA LEU A 331 -3.14 -16.23 4.98
C LEU A 331 -3.75 -15.18 5.92
N ILE A 332 -4.68 -15.56 6.79
CA ILE A 332 -5.50 -14.63 7.57
C ILE A 332 -4.90 -14.36 8.95
N ASP A 333 -4.57 -13.09 9.23
CA ASP A 333 -4.04 -12.65 10.51
C ASP A 333 -5.13 -12.47 11.57
N LEU A 334 -6.35 -12.01 11.17
CA LEU A 334 -7.47 -11.80 12.08
C LEU A 334 -8.80 -12.21 11.42
N ASN A 335 -9.64 -12.94 12.17
CA ASN A 335 -10.99 -13.31 11.76
C ASN A 335 -12.04 -12.34 12.31
N ALA A 336 -12.52 -11.40 11.48
CA ALA A 336 -13.64 -10.52 11.84
C ALA A 336 -15.02 -11.17 11.61
N GLY A 337 -15.08 -12.32 10.97
CA GLY A 337 -16.32 -13.10 10.79
C GLY A 337 -16.99 -13.48 12.10
N THR A 338 -16.23 -13.55 13.21
CA THR A 338 -16.74 -13.75 14.56
C THR A 338 -17.81 -12.73 14.98
N ILE A 339 -17.87 -11.56 14.33
CA ILE A 339 -18.95 -10.57 14.51
C ILE A 339 -20.25 -11.11 13.95
N ALA A 340 -20.26 -11.62 12.72
CA ALA A 340 -21.43 -12.20 12.07
C ALA A 340 -21.88 -13.52 12.76
N ASP A 341 -20.93 -14.26 13.33
CA ASP A 341 -21.22 -15.48 14.12
C ASP A 341 -21.85 -15.17 15.49
N GLY A 342 -21.94 -13.89 15.90
CA GLY A 342 -22.46 -13.47 17.20
C GLY A 342 -21.53 -13.78 18.38
N LEU A 343 -20.25 -14.09 18.11
CA LEU A 343 -19.27 -14.46 19.14
C LEU A 343 -18.56 -13.24 19.74
N LYS A 344 -18.36 -12.19 18.94
CA LYS A 344 -17.70 -10.95 19.36
C LYS A 344 -18.46 -9.73 18.85
N THR A 345 -18.36 -8.64 19.59
CA THR A 345 -18.87 -7.34 19.15
C THR A 345 -17.89 -6.67 18.17
N LEU A 346 -18.38 -5.71 17.39
CA LEU A 346 -17.56 -4.86 16.52
C LEU A 346 -16.44 -4.15 17.30
N ALA A 347 -16.75 -3.61 18.48
CA ALA A 347 -15.77 -2.93 19.33
C ALA A 347 -14.65 -3.87 19.82
N GLN A 348 -14.96 -5.13 20.12
CA GLN A 348 -13.97 -6.12 20.52
C GLN A 348 -13.03 -6.44 19.35
N VAL A 349 -13.57 -6.75 18.17
CA VAL A 349 -12.75 -7.10 16.99
C VAL A 349 -11.95 -5.88 16.50
N GLY A 350 -12.53 -4.67 16.54
CA GLY A 350 -11.79 -3.44 16.21
C GLY A 350 -10.65 -3.16 17.20
N GLY A 351 -10.86 -3.47 18.50
CA GLY A 351 -9.81 -3.41 19.52
C GLY A 351 -8.69 -4.43 19.27
N GLU A 352 -9.04 -5.68 18.96
CA GLU A 352 -8.07 -6.73 18.61
C GLU A 352 -7.27 -6.36 17.35
N LEU A 353 -7.91 -5.74 16.36
CA LEU A 353 -7.23 -5.27 15.16
C LEU A 353 -6.26 -4.12 15.47
N PHE A 354 -6.66 -3.16 16.32
CA PHE A 354 -5.76 -2.11 16.78
C PHE A 354 -4.52 -2.68 17.49
N ASP A 355 -4.71 -3.64 18.38
CA ASP A 355 -3.61 -4.30 19.10
C ASP A 355 -2.70 -5.07 18.12
N LEU A 356 -3.27 -5.76 17.13
CA LEU A 356 -2.51 -6.44 16.09
C LEU A 356 -1.71 -5.45 15.23
N ILE A 357 -2.29 -4.30 14.85
CA ILE A 357 -1.56 -3.24 14.13
C ILE A 357 -0.34 -2.79 14.94
N LEU A 358 -0.49 -2.60 16.25
CA LEU A 358 0.61 -2.23 17.13
C LEU A 358 1.68 -3.32 17.24
N GLU A 359 1.30 -4.58 17.34
CA GLU A 359 2.22 -5.72 17.33
C GLU A 359 3.05 -5.77 16.04
N VAL A 360 2.37 -5.60 14.89
CA VAL A 360 3.02 -5.60 13.56
C VAL A 360 3.92 -4.37 13.41
N ALA A 361 3.48 -3.20 13.86
CA ALA A 361 4.31 -2.00 13.89
C ALA A 361 5.58 -2.19 14.73
N ASN A 362 5.49 -2.92 15.82
CA ASN A 362 6.63 -3.28 16.68
C ASN A 362 7.51 -4.43 16.15
N GLY A 363 7.17 -5.01 14.99
CA GLY A 363 8.04 -5.96 14.29
C GLY A 363 7.53 -7.40 14.20
N LYS A 364 6.30 -7.69 14.67
CA LYS A 364 5.63 -8.96 14.34
C LYS A 364 5.44 -9.04 12.83
N THR A 365 5.81 -10.16 12.23
CA THR A 365 5.57 -10.40 10.81
C THR A 365 4.11 -10.75 10.56
N THR A 366 3.57 -10.30 9.43
CA THR A 366 2.25 -10.69 8.94
C THR A 366 2.32 -12.01 8.19
N LYS A 367 1.18 -12.65 7.97
CA LYS A 367 1.11 -13.86 7.16
C LYS A 367 1.43 -13.59 5.69
N ALA A 368 1.10 -12.40 5.19
CA ALA A 368 1.49 -11.97 3.85
C ALA A 368 3.03 -11.87 3.72
N GLU A 369 3.72 -11.30 4.70
CA GLU A 369 5.20 -11.29 4.72
C GLU A 369 5.78 -12.70 4.78
N ASN A 370 5.23 -13.57 5.64
CA ASN A 370 5.68 -14.96 5.77
C ASN A 370 5.41 -15.78 4.49
N GLY A 371 4.35 -15.47 3.76
CA GLY A 371 4.00 -16.07 2.47
C GLY A 371 4.76 -15.48 1.28
N LEU A 372 5.63 -14.49 1.50
CA LEU A 372 6.38 -13.76 0.46
C LEU A 372 5.47 -13.14 -0.61
N HIS A 373 4.31 -12.62 -0.19
CA HIS A 373 3.42 -11.86 -1.07
C HIS A 373 4.01 -10.46 -1.32
N HIS A 374 4.85 -10.35 -2.34
CA HIS A 374 5.68 -9.18 -2.67
C HIS A 374 5.24 -8.55 -4.00
N GLU A 375 3.95 -8.33 -4.16
CA GLU A 375 3.39 -7.75 -5.37
C GLU A 375 3.81 -6.29 -5.53
N PHE A 376 4.03 -5.91 -6.78
CA PHE A 376 4.35 -4.56 -7.22
C PHE A 376 3.81 -4.35 -8.63
N SER A 377 3.06 -3.28 -8.85
CA SER A 377 2.52 -2.95 -10.17
C SER A 377 2.50 -1.43 -10.38
N LEU A 378 2.90 -0.99 -11.55
CA LEU A 378 2.85 0.42 -11.92
C LEU A 378 1.48 0.75 -12.49
N SER A 379 0.74 1.63 -11.81
CA SER A 379 -0.55 2.12 -12.30
C SER A 379 -0.34 3.06 -13.48
N ARG A 380 -1.04 2.79 -14.59
CA ARG A 380 -1.03 3.58 -15.82
C ARG A 380 -2.43 4.05 -16.14
N MET A 381 -2.56 5.30 -16.57
CA MET A 381 -3.82 5.89 -17.03
C MET A 381 -3.97 5.82 -18.55
N TYR A 382 -2.84 5.79 -19.26
CA TYR A 382 -2.82 5.76 -20.72
C TYR A 382 -2.31 4.41 -21.20
N ASN A 383 -3.13 3.69 -21.98
CA ASN A 383 -2.62 2.54 -22.72
C ASN A 383 -1.69 3.06 -23.81
N THR A 384 -0.39 2.81 -23.67
CA THR A 384 0.57 3.16 -24.70
C THR A 384 0.34 2.27 -25.91
N VAL A 385 -0.38 2.79 -26.89
CA VAL A 385 -0.69 2.07 -28.14
C VAL A 385 0.50 2.09 -29.11
N ILE A 386 1.48 2.97 -28.86
CA ILE A 386 2.67 3.10 -29.71
C ILE A 386 3.88 2.61 -28.92
N ARG A 387 4.23 1.39 -29.18
CA ARG A 387 5.52 0.80 -28.81
C ARG A 387 6.39 0.66 -30.04
#